data_2ed29a6383fcb0b8c79ad1f77fe5d3d3
#
_entry.id   2ed29a6383fcb0b8c79ad1f77fe5d3d3
#
_cell.length_a   1.000
_cell.length_b   1.000
_cell.length_c   1.000
_cell.angle_alpha   90.00
_cell.angle_beta   90.00
_cell.angle_gamma   90.00
#
_symmetry.space_group_name_H-M   'P 1'
#
loop_
_entity.id
_entity.type
_entity.pdbx_description
1 polymer ?
#
loop_
_entity_poly.entity_id
_entity_poly.type
_entity_poly.pdbx_seq_one_letter_code
_entity_poly.pdbx_strand_id
1 'polypeptide(L)' 'MLSVDYQRILEALGDRHRLHQGPLTCQEMAATFGMDVVPARVEALRSKAKRLVARGWLAEPAPGRFTLAKGVSGPGGAS' A
#
# COMPACT_ATOMS: atom_id res chain seq x y z
N MET A 1 3.77 -15.50 -6.22
CA MET A 1 4.73 -14.47 -5.77
C MET A 1 4.25 -13.10 -6.18
N LEU A 2 4.32 -12.13 -5.28
CA LEU A 2 3.91 -10.77 -5.60
C LEU A 2 4.99 -10.06 -6.41
N SER A 3 4.55 -9.19 -7.31
CA SER A 3 5.50 -8.37 -8.07
C SER A 3 6.23 -7.39 -7.15
N VAL A 4 7.32 -6.82 -7.66
CA VAL A 4 8.10 -5.83 -6.90
C VAL A 4 7.21 -4.65 -6.49
N ASP A 5 6.32 -4.22 -7.36
CA ASP A 5 5.42 -3.10 -7.06
C ASP A 5 4.52 -3.41 -5.88
N TYR A 6 3.95 -4.61 -5.85
CA TYR A 6 3.10 -5.01 -4.73
C TYR A 6 3.91 -5.11 -3.44
N GLN A 7 5.13 -5.63 -3.51
CA GLN A 7 6.00 -5.72 -2.35
C GLN A 7 6.32 -4.33 -1.80
N ARG A 8 6.58 -3.36 -2.66
CA ARG A 8 6.84 -1.98 -2.25
C ARG A 8 5.64 -1.37 -1.53
N ILE A 9 4.45 -1.59 -2.05
CA ILE A 9 3.23 -1.10 -1.40
C ILE A 9 3.10 -1.70 -0.01
N LEU A 10 3.29 -3.01 0.11
CA LEU A 10 3.18 -3.67 1.41
C LEU A 10 4.25 -3.20 2.38
N GLU A 11 5.47 -2.99 1.92
CA GLU A 11 6.54 -2.47 2.78
C GLU A 11 6.23 -1.07 3.28
N ALA A 12 5.76 -0.19 2.40
CA ALA A 12 5.42 1.17 2.80
C ALA A 12 4.31 1.19 3.85
N LEU A 13 3.28 0.38 3.65
CA LEU A 13 2.18 0.31 4.59
C LEU A 13 2.59 -0.38 5.89
N GLY A 14 3.49 -1.36 5.81
CA GLY A 14 4.06 -2.00 6.99
C GLY A 14 4.84 -1.03 7.85
N ASP A 15 5.63 -0.15 7.21
CA ASP A 15 6.37 0.88 7.93
C ASP A 15 5.43 1.86 8.62
N ARG A 16 4.38 2.29 7.91
CA ARG A 16 3.38 3.17 8.50
C ARG A 16 2.71 2.52 9.71
N HIS A 17 2.41 1.23 9.62
CA HIS A 17 1.80 0.49 10.70
C HIS A 17 2.72 0.42 11.93
N ARG A 18 4.00 0.10 11.71
CA ARG A 18 4.97 0.01 12.81
C ARG A 18 5.17 1.34 13.50
N LEU A 19 5.11 2.45 12.76
CA LEU A 19 5.29 3.78 13.29
C LEU A 19 4.00 4.39 13.82
N HIS A 20 2.92 3.63 13.80
CA HIS A 20 1.60 4.08 14.23
C HIS A 20 1.12 5.31 13.45
N GLN A 21 1.55 5.43 12.21
CA GLN A 21 1.07 6.46 11.30
C GLN A 21 -0.17 5.95 10.60
N GLY A 22 -1.07 6.85 10.24
CA GLY A 22 -2.35 6.47 9.68
C GLY A 22 -2.26 5.89 8.25
N PRO A 23 -3.41 5.66 7.63
CA PRO A 23 -3.45 5.14 6.27
C PRO A 23 -2.71 6.02 5.28
N LEU A 24 -2.28 5.42 4.17
CA LEU A 24 -1.46 6.08 3.16
C LEU A 24 -2.27 6.23 1.88
N THR A 25 -2.24 7.41 1.28
CA THR A 25 -2.87 7.63 -0.02
C THR A 25 -1.94 7.18 -1.13
N CYS A 26 -2.50 6.97 -2.33
CA CYS A 26 -1.68 6.61 -3.49
C CYS A 26 -0.70 7.72 -3.86
N GLN A 27 -1.08 8.98 -3.65
CA GLN A 27 -0.18 10.10 -3.87
C GLN A 27 1.00 10.05 -2.91
N GLU A 28 0.75 9.77 -1.66
CA GLU A 28 1.80 9.61 -0.66
C GLU A 28 2.71 8.42 -0.99
N MET A 29 2.12 7.32 -1.48
CA MET A 29 2.90 6.17 -1.91
C MET A 29 3.83 6.53 -3.07
N ALA A 30 3.32 7.26 -4.06
CA ALA A 30 4.13 7.67 -5.20
C ALA A 30 5.32 8.53 -4.75
N ALA A 31 5.07 9.47 -3.86
CA ALA A 31 6.14 10.30 -3.30
C ALA A 31 7.16 9.46 -2.53
N THR A 32 6.70 8.51 -1.74
CA THR A 32 7.57 7.63 -0.96
C THR A 32 8.46 6.78 -1.86
N PHE A 33 7.93 6.35 -3.01
CA PHE A 33 8.68 5.52 -3.95
C PHE A 33 9.57 6.34 -4.89
N GLY A 34 9.58 7.67 -4.75
CA GLY A 34 10.36 8.52 -5.65
C GLY A 34 9.79 8.62 -7.05
N MET A 35 8.52 8.31 -7.22
CA MET A 35 7.83 8.39 -8.50
C MET A 35 7.26 9.79 -8.72
N ASP A 36 7.10 10.19 -9.97
CA ASP A 36 6.38 11.41 -10.28
C ASP A 36 4.93 11.28 -9.84
N VAL A 37 4.44 12.29 -9.11
CA VAL A 37 3.05 12.29 -8.63
C VAL A 37 2.16 12.87 -9.73
N VAL A 38 1.94 12.06 -10.76
CA VAL A 38 1.09 12.44 -11.90
C VAL A 38 -0.11 11.47 -11.94
N PRO A 39 -1.25 11.90 -12.52
CA PRO A 39 -2.47 11.09 -12.46
C PRO A 39 -2.31 9.66 -12.95
N ALA A 40 -1.56 9.45 -14.04
CA ALA A 40 -1.40 8.11 -14.59
C ALA A 40 -0.70 7.18 -13.62
N ARG A 41 0.32 7.66 -12.92
CA ARG A 41 1.07 6.85 -11.97
C ARG A 41 0.28 6.60 -10.69
N VAL A 42 -0.43 7.63 -10.22
CA VAL A 42 -1.29 7.50 -9.05
C VAL A 42 -2.40 6.47 -9.31
N GLU A 43 -3.00 6.51 -10.50
CA GLU A 43 -4.04 5.55 -10.87
C GLU A 43 -3.49 4.12 -10.98
N ALA A 44 -2.26 3.96 -11.47
CA ALA A 44 -1.63 2.65 -11.53
C ALA A 44 -1.43 2.07 -10.13
N LEU A 45 -0.99 2.89 -9.18
CA LEU A 45 -0.85 2.47 -7.79
C LEU A 45 -2.20 2.14 -7.18
N ARG A 46 -3.22 2.94 -7.48
CA ARG A 46 -4.57 2.68 -6.97
C ARG A 46 -5.08 1.34 -7.44
N SER A 47 -4.91 1.02 -8.72
CA SER A 47 -5.33 -0.27 -9.26
C SER A 47 -4.65 -1.43 -8.55
N LYS A 48 -3.36 -1.31 -8.30
CA LYS A 48 -2.61 -2.35 -7.59
C LYS A 48 -3.07 -2.48 -6.15
N ALA A 49 -3.26 -1.34 -5.46
CA ALA A 49 -3.74 -1.35 -4.09
C ALA A 49 -5.13 -1.98 -4.00
N LYS A 50 -6.02 -1.67 -4.93
CA LYS A 50 -7.35 -2.28 -4.97
C LYS A 50 -7.29 -3.79 -5.14
N ARG A 51 -6.37 -4.28 -5.96
CA ARG A 51 -6.18 -5.72 -6.12
C ARG A 51 -5.73 -6.37 -4.82
N LEU A 52 -4.84 -5.70 -4.08
CA LEU A 52 -4.38 -6.21 -2.79
C LEU A 52 -5.51 -6.20 -1.76
N VAL A 53 -6.39 -5.20 -1.80
CA VAL A 53 -7.58 -5.20 -0.96
C VAL A 53 -8.45 -6.41 -1.28
N ALA A 54 -8.67 -6.69 -2.56
CA ALA A 54 -9.49 -7.82 -2.97
C ALA A 54 -8.90 -9.16 -2.52
N ARG A 55 -7.59 -9.22 -2.37
CA ARG A 55 -6.91 -10.45 -1.91
C ARG A 55 -6.77 -10.54 -0.40
N GLY A 56 -7.25 -9.54 0.33
CA GLY A 56 -7.18 -9.54 1.79
C GLY A 56 -5.86 -9.07 2.38
N TRP A 57 -4.96 -8.52 1.56
CA TRP A 57 -3.68 -8.01 2.06
C TRP A 57 -3.79 -6.60 2.61
N LEU A 58 -4.69 -5.79 2.05
CA LEU A 58 -4.88 -4.41 2.44
C LEU A 58 -6.32 -4.16 2.86
N ALA A 59 -6.52 -3.07 3.58
CA ALA A 59 -7.84 -2.53 3.88
C ALA A 59 -7.90 -1.09 3.36
N GLU A 60 -9.08 -0.64 3.02
CA GLU A 60 -9.32 0.72 2.57
C GLU A 60 -10.31 1.37 3.53
N PRO A 61 -9.83 1.87 4.68
CA PRO A 61 -10.74 2.43 5.71
C PRO A 61 -11.47 3.69 5.26
N ALA A 62 -10.93 4.37 4.25
CA ALA A 62 -11.57 5.51 3.63
C ALA A 62 -11.23 5.50 2.15
N PRO A 63 -12.07 6.08 1.28
CA PRO A 63 -11.80 6.07 -0.15
C PRO A 63 -10.42 6.65 -0.47
N GLY A 64 -9.60 5.88 -1.20
CA GLY A 64 -8.27 6.29 -1.59
C GLY A 64 -7.21 6.22 -0.51
N ARG A 65 -7.55 5.76 0.68
CA ARG A 65 -6.59 5.60 1.78
C ARG A 65 -6.45 4.12 2.10
N PHE A 66 -5.22 3.64 2.16
CA PHE A 66 -4.94 2.21 2.31
C PHE A 66 -4.06 1.95 3.52
N THR A 67 -4.29 0.82 4.16
CA THR A 67 -3.47 0.33 5.26
C THR A 67 -3.39 -1.19 5.16
N LEU A 68 -2.52 -1.82 5.95
CA LEU A 68 -2.47 -3.26 6.00
C LEU A 68 -3.78 -3.81 6.56
N ALA A 69 -4.23 -4.91 6.00
CA ALA A 69 -5.39 -5.60 6.54
C ALA A 69 -5.05 -6.13 7.94
N LYS A 70 -6.07 -6.29 8.76
CA LYS A 70 -5.90 -6.79 10.11
C LYS A 70 -5.25 -8.17 10.07
N GLY A 71 -4.18 -8.34 10.82
CA GLY A 71 -3.44 -9.59 10.89
C GLY A 71 -2.34 -9.75 9.86
N VAL A 72 -2.14 -8.76 8.98
CA VAL A 72 -1.07 -8.80 7.97
C VAL A 72 0.10 -7.97 8.47
N SER A 73 1.29 -8.55 8.44
CA SER A 73 2.52 -7.89 8.94
C SER A 73 3.36 -7.27 7.83
N GLY A 74 2.96 -7.41 6.58
CA GLY A 74 3.74 -6.93 5.45
C GLY A 74 4.63 -8.02 4.86
N PRO A 75 5.37 -7.69 3.79
CA PRO A 75 6.21 -8.69 3.12
C PRO A 75 7.32 -9.15 4.04
N GLY A 76 7.56 -10.45 4.07
CA GLY A 76 8.56 -11.02 4.94
C GLY A 76 8.15 -11.09 6.38
N GLY A 77 7.03 -10.55 6.72
CA GLY A 77 6.48 -10.67 8.05
C GLY A 77 5.89 -12.05 8.22
N ALA A 78 6.63 -12.91 8.79
CA ALA A 78 6.12 -14.22 9.12
C ALA A 78 5.11 -14.05 10.22
N SER A 79 4.01 -14.34 10.04
CA SER A 79 3.07 -14.30 11.13
C SER A 79 3.11 -15.50 11.99
#